data_cfdcf1f3558b8d608664d97171d10752
#
_entry.id   cfdcf1f3558b8d608664d97171d10752
#
_cell.length_a   1.000
_cell.length_b   1.000
_cell.length_c   1.000
_cell.angle_alpha   90.00
_cell.angle_beta   90.00
_cell.angle_gamma   90.00
#
_symmetry.space_group_name_H-M   'P 1'
#
loop_
_entity.id
_entity.type
_entity.pdbx_description
1 polymer ?
#
loop_
_entity_poly.entity_id
_entity_poly.type
_entity_poly.pdbx_seq_one_letter_code
_entity_poly.pdbx_strand_id
1 'polypeptide(L)'
;IKKVLNQKILSINEINKIVDEYNLQDSSNLKIFIKDNPCKYDINTLYNIAELSNINRNETKAYFTREDIVFNMVSKLPAFDDRKSIKILEPSVGIRNFLPLLFKKYKNISNVILDVIDIDKNSLEISKLLLEKTKIPKNFIINFINEDFLIWENEYLYDLVVGNPPYGKVINEKNLLDSYKAISQNKETNNLFSFFIEKAMKLAKYISLI
;
A
#
# COMPACT_ATOMS: atom_id res chain seq x y z
N ILE A 1 31.40 1.97 17.91
CA ILE A 1 30.06 1.91 18.55
C ILE A 1 29.34 3.17 18.13
N LYS A 2 28.51 3.12 17.05
CA LYS A 2 27.65 4.24 16.63
C LYS A 2 26.56 4.41 17.68
N LYS A 3 26.49 5.60 18.29
CA LYS A 3 25.34 6.03 19.08
C LYS A 3 24.08 5.86 18.21
N VAL A 4 23.24 4.87 18.52
CA VAL A 4 21.85 4.86 18.11
C VAL A 4 21.23 6.03 18.87
N LEU A 5 21.03 7.15 18.19
CA LEU A 5 20.20 8.23 18.71
C LEU A 5 18.82 7.60 18.97
N ASN A 6 18.43 7.55 20.24
CA ASN A 6 17.06 7.24 20.64
C ASN A 6 16.16 8.33 20.04
N GLN A 7 15.68 8.10 18.82
CA GLN A 7 14.64 8.96 18.27
C GLN A 7 13.37 8.68 19.07
N LYS A 8 12.84 9.71 19.70
CA LYS A 8 11.62 9.66 20.50
C LYS A 8 10.47 9.22 19.57
N ILE A 9 9.81 8.14 19.91
CA ILE A 9 8.57 7.75 19.23
C ILE A 9 7.52 8.82 19.57
N LEU A 10 7.04 9.53 18.55
CA LEU A 10 6.02 10.55 18.72
C LEU A 10 4.67 9.91 19.02
N SER A 11 3.94 10.48 19.97
CA SER A 11 2.55 10.14 20.22
C SER A 11 1.64 10.65 19.10
N ILE A 12 0.44 10.08 18.99
CA ILE A 12 -0.57 10.53 18.02
C ILE A 12 -0.86 12.03 18.17
N ASN A 13 -0.94 12.52 19.42
CA ASN A 13 -1.18 13.94 19.68
C ASN A 13 -0.04 14.85 19.22
N GLU A 14 1.23 14.40 19.35
CA GLU A 14 2.38 15.13 18.81
C GLU A 14 2.38 15.15 17.29
N ILE A 15 2.02 14.02 16.65
CA ILE A 15 1.90 13.96 15.19
C ILE A 15 0.76 14.86 14.69
N ASN A 16 -0.40 14.85 15.33
CA ASN A 16 -1.51 15.73 14.96
C ASN A 16 -1.13 17.21 15.02
N LYS A 17 -0.36 17.63 16.04
CA LYS A 17 0.17 19.00 16.11
C LYS A 17 1.06 19.35 14.92
N ILE A 18 1.89 18.41 14.48
CA ILE A 18 2.74 18.59 13.27
C ILE A 18 1.87 18.71 12.04
N VAL A 19 0.85 17.84 11.91
CA VAL A 19 -0.10 17.87 10.79
C VAL A 19 -0.80 19.22 10.69
N ASP A 20 -1.24 19.77 11.83
CA ASP A 20 -1.91 21.07 11.89
C ASP A 20 -0.94 22.23 11.64
N GLU A 21 0.24 22.22 12.28
CA GLU A 21 1.25 23.26 12.16
C GLU A 21 1.74 23.49 10.72
N TYR A 22 1.93 22.38 9.99
CA TYR A 22 2.41 22.42 8.60
C TYR A 22 1.29 22.31 7.58
N ASN A 23 0.01 22.31 8.01
CA ASN A 23 -1.16 22.10 7.14
C ASN A 23 -1.01 20.88 6.21
N LEU A 24 -0.59 19.74 6.80
CA LEU A 24 -0.26 18.53 6.05
C LEU A 24 -1.50 17.76 5.57
N GLN A 25 -2.68 18.19 5.93
CA GLN A 25 -3.94 17.72 5.37
C GLN A 25 -4.05 18.07 3.88
N ASP A 26 -3.40 19.14 3.45
CA ASP A 26 -3.20 19.41 2.02
C ASP A 26 -2.10 18.48 1.47
N SER A 27 -2.45 17.72 0.41
CA SER A 27 -1.55 16.71 -0.17
C SER A 27 -0.28 17.32 -0.78
N SER A 28 -0.33 18.57 -1.24
CA SER A 28 0.83 19.26 -1.81
C SER A 28 1.81 19.62 -0.70
N ASN A 29 1.31 20.16 0.41
CA ASN A 29 2.13 20.45 1.59
C ASN A 29 2.76 19.19 2.16
N LEU A 30 1.98 18.10 2.24
CA LEU A 30 2.48 16.82 2.74
C LEU A 30 3.61 16.27 1.85
N LYS A 31 3.47 16.34 0.53
CA LYS A 31 4.53 15.90 -0.40
C LYS A 31 5.82 16.72 -0.23
N ILE A 32 5.70 18.04 -0.10
CA ILE A 32 6.84 18.93 0.17
C ILE A 32 7.47 18.58 1.50
N PHE A 33 6.67 18.43 2.56
CA PHE A 33 7.16 18.10 3.91
C PHE A 33 7.91 16.76 3.92
N ILE A 34 7.38 15.72 3.28
CA ILE A 34 8.06 14.42 3.16
C ILE A 34 9.36 14.57 2.38
N LYS A 35 9.35 15.30 1.26
CA LYS A 35 10.53 15.49 0.43
C LYS A 35 11.65 16.19 1.19
N ASP A 36 11.34 17.30 1.81
CA ASP A 36 12.32 18.16 2.48
C ASP A 36 12.69 17.64 3.88
N ASN A 37 11.75 16.99 4.56
CA ASN A 37 11.88 16.47 5.91
C ASN A 37 12.59 17.48 6.86
N PRO A 38 12.00 18.65 7.08
CA PRO A 38 12.65 19.77 7.77
C PRO A 38 13.05 19.43 9.21
N CYS A 39 12.30 18.55 9.84
CA CYS A 39 12.54 18.10 11.21
C CYS A 39 13.47 16.87 11.30
N LYS A 40 13.96 16.36 10.16
CA LYS A 40 14.84 15.17 10.07
C LYS A 40 14.25 13.93 10.76
N TYR A 41 12.94 13.73 10.62
CA TYR A 41 12.28 12.55 11.14
C TYR A 41 12.77 11.27 10.45
N ASP A 42 12.76 10.17 11.20
CA ASP A 42 12.97 8.85 10.60
C ASP A 42 11.80 8.44 9.70
N ILE A 43 12.03 7.41 8.91
CA ILE A 43 11.07 6.96 7.92
C ILE A 43 9.75 6.49 8.55
N ASN A 44 9.77 5.85 9.72
CA ASN A 44 8.55 5.38 10.38
C ASN A 44 7.71 6.56 10.88
N THR A 45 8.35 7.60 11.41
CA THR A 45 7.68 8.84 11.79
C THR A 45 7.07 9.53 10.59
N LEU A 46 7.76 9.59 9.44
CA LEU A 46 7.20 10.15 8.19
C LEU A 46 6.00 9.34 7.69
N TYR A 47 6.04 8.01 7.77
CA TYR A 47 4.86 7.17 7.46
C TYR A 47 3.69 7.51 8.38
N ASN A 48 3.90 7.61 9.68
CA ASN A 48 2.84 7.93 10.65
C ASN A 48 2.24 9.32 10.40
N ILE A 49 3.08 10.33 10.08
CA ILE A 49 2.62 11.68 9.71
C ILE A 49 1.76 11.59 8.44
N ALA A 50 2.25 10.95 7.40
CA ALA A 50 1.53 10.84 6.14
C ALA A 50 0.18 10.13 6.29
N GLU A 51 0.12 9.10 7.12
CA GLU A 51 -1.12 8.40 7.42
C GLU A 51 -2.14 9.27 8.16
N LEU A 52 -1.70 10.01 9.19
CA LEU A 52 -2.60 10.86 9.95
C LEU A 52 -3.01 12.12 9.19
N SER A 53 -2.23 12.53 8.19
CA SER A 53 -2.55 13.64 7.29
C SER A 53 -3.62 13.29 6.24
N ASN A 54 -3.85 12.01 5.96
CA ASN A 54 -4.79 11.61 4.90
C ASN A 54 -6.24 11.74 5.36
N ILE A 55 -6.89 12.85 5.00
CA ILE A 55 -8.29 13.15 5.33
C ILE A 55 -9.26 12.23 4.60
N ASN A 56 -8.92 11.81 3.39
CA ASN A 56 -9.83 11.07 2.49
C ASN A 56 -10.03 9.61 2.90
N ARG A 57 -9.51 9.18 4.05
CA ARG A 57 -9.67 7.78 4.55
C ARG A 57 -11.11 7.33 4.62
N ASN A 58 -11.98 8.20 5.10
CA ASN A 58 -13.41 7.88 5.24
C ASN A 58 -14.11 7.76 3.89
N GLU A 59 -13.67 8.55 2.90
CA GLU A 59 -14.22 8.54 1.53
C GLU A 59 -13.71 7.34 0.73
N THR A 60 -12.42 7.03 0.84
CA THR A 60 -11.80 5.88 0.13
C THR A 60 -12.01 4.54 0.84
N LYS A 61 -12.64 4.55 2.05
CA LYS A 61 -12.83 3.35 2.88
C LYS A 61 -11.52 2.62 3.17
N ALA A 62 -10.40 3.35 3.16
CA ALA A 62 -9.08 2.86 3.45
C ALA A 62 -8.84 2.83 4.96
N TYR A 63 -8.53 1.68 5.50
CA TYR A 63 -8.23 1.47 6.92
C TYR A 63 -6.74 1.21 7.11
N PHE A 64 -6.24 1.74 8.22
CA PHE A 64 -4.88 1.50 8.66
C PHE A 64 -4.65 0.04 9.04
N THR A 65 -3.57 -0.54 8.53
CA THR A 65 -3.15 -1.87 8.93
C THR A 65 -2.06 -1.77 9.99
N ARG A 66 -2.28 -2.31 11.17
CA ARG A 66 -1.28 -2.36 12.25
C ARG A 66 -0.03 -3.12 11.79
N GLU A 67 1.15 -2.64 12.17
CA GLU A 67 2.44 -3.24 11.78
C GLU A 67 2.57 -4.71 12.17
N ASP A 68 2.06 -5.09 13.34
CA ASP A 68 2.10 -6.48 13.80
C ASP A 68 1.26 -7.41 12.92
N ILE A 69 0.13 -6.91 12.37
CA ILE A 69 -0.70 -7.68 11.43
C ILE A 69 0.04 -7.86 10.11
N VAL A 70 0.60 -6.77 9.55
CA VAL A 70 1.39 -6.82 8.30
C VAL A 70 2.59 -7.76 8.47
N PHE A 71 3.30 -7.67 9.60
CA PHE A 71 4.43 -8.55 9.89
C PHE A 71 3.99 -10.03 9.95
N ASN A 72 2.90 -10.33 10.66
CA ASN A 72 2.37 -11.70 10.74
C ASN A 72 1.96 -12.24 9.38
N MET A 73 1.31 -11.41 8.54
CA MET A 73 0.96 -11.82 7.18
C MET A 73 2.20 -12.11 6.35
N VAL A 74 3.12 -11.16 6.26
CA VAL A 74 4.32 -11.29 5.43
C VAL A 74 5.18 -12.45 5.90
N SER A 75 5.24 -12.75 7.20
CA SER A 75 5.98 -13.89 7.72
C SER A 75 5.48 -15.23 7.17
N LYS A 76 4.17 -15.35 6.94
CA LYS A 76 3.50 -16.57 6.46
C LYS A 76 3.46 -16.70 4.93
N LEU A 77 3.85 -15.66 4.18
CA LEU A 77 3.91 -15.75 2.73
C LEU A 77 4.90 -16.82 2.26
N PRO A 78 4.71 -17.43 1.09
CA PRO A 78 5.67 -18.40 0.51
C PRO A 78 7.08 -17.82 0.42
N ALA A 79 8.10 -18.62 0.67
CA ALA A 79 9.49 -18.17 0.58
C ALA A 79 9.99 -18.04 -0.87
N PHE A 80 9.47 -18.88 -1.79
CA PHE A 80 9.91 -18.98 -3.19
C PHE A 80 11.41 -19.28 -3.37
N ASP A 81 11.99 -20.09 -2.46
CA ASP A 81 13.44 -20.37 -2.42
C ASP A 81 13.95 -21.07 -3.68
N ASP A 82 13.07 -21.76 -4.40
CA ASP A 82 13.34 -22.46 -5.67
C ASP A 82 13.26 -21.55 -6.89
N ARG A 83 12.91 -20.27 -6.72
CA ARG A 83 12.66 -19.34 -7.81
C ARG A 83 13.74 -18.27 -7.94
N LYS A 84 14.13 -18.00 -9.19
CA LYS A 84 15.02 -16.87 -9.53
C LYS A 84 14.27 -15.56 -9.74
N SER A 85 13.01 -15.63 -10.13
CA SER A 85 12.17 -14.46 -10.39
C SER A 85 10.76 -14.69 -9.88
N ILE A 86 10.16 -13.64 -9.29
CA ILE A 86 8.77 -13.61 -8.86
C ILE A 86 8.11 -12.30 -9.25
N LYS A 87 6.79 -12.36 -9.46
CA LYS A 87 5.93 -11.19 -9.68
C LYS A 87 4.94 -11.06 -8.54
N ILE A 88 4.91 -9.91 -7.92
CA ILE A 88 4.03 -9.59 -6.78
C ILE A 88 3.13 -8.42 -7.17
N LEU A 89 1.87 -8.48 -6.76
CA LEU A 89 0.91 -7.39 -6.89
C LEU A 89 0.42 -6.94 -5.52
N GLU A 90 0.45 -5.63 -5.30
CA GLU A 90 -0.25 -4.95 -4.21
C GLU A 90 -1.36 -4.08 -4.79
N PRO A 91 -2.64 -4.50 -4.70
CA PRO A 91 -3.73 -3.93 -5.48
C PRO A 91 -4.37 -2.66 -4.87
N SER A 92 -3.91 -2.22 -3.70
CA SER A 92 -4.42 -1.04 -2.97
C SER A 92 -3.37 -0.55 -2.00
N VAL A 93 -2.27 0.01 -2.55
CA VAL A 93 -1.05 0.26 -1.78
C VAL A 93 -1.22 1.31 -0.67
N GLY A 94 -2.10 2.29 -0.87
CA GLY A 94 -2.28 3.37 0.08
C GLY A 94 -0.97 4.13 0.38
N ILE A 95 -0.87 4.65 1.59
CA ILE A 95 0.33 5.35 2.07
C ILE A 95 1.26 4.39 2.83
N ARG A 96 0.71 3.59 3.76
CA ARG A 96 1.48 2.60 4.52
C ARG A 96 1.28 1.22 3.94
N ASN A 97 2.32 0.68 3.39
CA ASN A 97 2.27 -0.48 2.54
C ASN A 97 3.10 -1.66 3.08
N PHE A 98 2.93 -2.79 2.45
CA PHE A 98 3.66 -4.02 2.75
C PHE A 98 5.12 -3.99 2.27
N LEU A 99 5.50 -3.01 1.44
CA LEU A 99 6.75 -3.00 0.68
C LEU A 99 8.01 -3.20 1.52
N PRO A 100 8.24 -2.47 2.65
CA PRO A 100 9.46 -2.65 3.43
C PRO A 100 9.64 -4.08 3.95
N LEU A 101 8.56 -4.77 4.30
CA LEU A 101 8.60 -6.15 4.76
C LEU A 101 8.77 -7.13 3.61
N LEU A 102 8.17 -6.86 2.45
CA LEU A 102 8.40 -7.63 1.21
C LEU A 102 9.86 -7.52 0.77
N PHE A 103 10.47 -6.33 0.84
CA PHE A 103 11.89 -6.13 0.56
C PHE A 103 12.78 -7.01 1.44
N LYS A 104 12.47 -7.05 2.74
CA LYS A 104 13.21 -7.89 3.70
C LYS A 104 13.02 -9.36 3.41
N LYS A 105 11.80 -9.79 3.11
CA LYS A 105 11.47 -11.20 2.87
C LYS A 105 12.11 -11.74 1.60
N TYR A 106 12.02 -11.00 0.50
CA TYR A 106 12.44 -11.48 -0.83
C TYR A 106 13.79 -10.91 -1.30
N LYS A 107 14.62 -10.41 -0.38
CA LYS A 107 15.94 -9.85 -0.68
C LYS A 107 16.90 -10.82 -1.38
N ASN A 108 16.70 -12.14 -1.22
CA ASN A 108 17.56 -13.19 -1.77
C ASN A 108 17.05 -13.72 -3.13
N ILE A 109 15.85 -13.34 -3.57
CA ILE A 109 15.34 -13.66 -4.92
C ILE A 109 16.10 -12.78 -5.91
N SER A 110 16.56 -13.34 -7.02
CA SER A 110 17.42 -12.59 -7.95
C SER A 110 16.68 -11.43 -8.65
N ASN A 111 15.37 -11.60 -8.94
CA ASN A 111 14.56 -10.60 -9.59
C ASN A 111 13.13 -10.59 -9.02
N VAL A 112 12.67 -9.46 -8.51
CA VAL A 112 11.33 -9.27 -7.98
C VAL A 112 10.67 -8.12 -8.71
N ILE A 113 9.63 -8.41 -9.48
CA ILE A 113 8.76 -7.40 -10.07
C ILE A 113 7.61 -7.17 -9.10
N LEU A 114 7.42 -5.93 -8.68
CA LEU A 114 6.38 -5.53 -7.73
C LEU A 114 5.53 -4.44 -8.36
N ASP A 115 4.33 -4.80 -8.76
CA ASP A 115 3.33 -3.86 -9.22
C ASP A 115 2.50 -3.39 -8.03
N VAL A 116 2.38 -2.08 -7.88
CA VAL A 116 1.60 -1.44 -6.82
C VAL A 116 0.54 -0.56 -7.46
N ILE A 117 -0.71 -0.82 -7.13
CA ILE A 117 -1.87 -0.13 -7.70
C ILE A 117 -2.55 0.70 -6.62
N ASP A 118 -2.99 1.89 -6.97
CA ASP A 118 -3.94 2.65 -6.17
C ASP A 118 -4.77 3.56 -7.08
N ILE A 119 -6.06 3.68 -6.78
CA ILE A 119 -6.97 4.58 -7.46
C ILE A 119 -6.70 6.04 -7.07
N ASP A 120 -6.24 6.27 -5.83
CA ASP A 120 -5.88 7.61 -5.34
C ASP A 120 -4.44 7.96 -5.73
N LYS A 121 -4.34 8.82 -6.74
CA LYS A 121 -3.06 9.32 -7.25
C LYS A 121 -2.21 9.98 -6.16
N ASN A 122 -2.81 10.72 -5.22
CA ASN A 122 -2.07 11.38 -4.16
C ASN A 122 -1.44 10.37 -3.20
N SER A 123 -2.19 9.35 -2.77
CA SER A 123 -1.66 8.27 -1.95
C SER A 123 -0.51 7.54 -2.63
N LEU A 124 -0.64 7.28 -3.93
CA LEU A 124 0.42 6.63 -4.73
C LEU A 124 1.70 7.48 -4.81
N GLU A 125 1.57 8.79 -5.07
CA GLU A 125 2.69 9.72 -5.13
C GLU A 125 3.38 9.86 -3.74
N ILE A 126 2.62 9.94 -2.66
CA ILE A 126 3.13 10.00 -1.30
C ILE A 126 3.87 8.70 -0.96
N SER A 127 3.29 7.54 -1.29
CA SER A 127 3.94 6.23 -1.11
C SER A 127 5.28 6.17 -1.85
N LYS A 128 5.33 6.65 -3.09
CA LYS A 128 6.58 6.72 -3.87
C LYS A 128 7.63 7.60 -3.20
N LEU A 129 7.26 8.80 -2.73
CA LEU A 129 8.19 9.70 -2.02
C LEU A 129 8.74 9.09 -0.73
N LEU A 130 7.91 8.37 0.03
CA LEU A 130 8.35 7.66 1.23
C LEU A 130 9.31 6.51 0.89
N LEU A 131 9.04 5.80 -0.21
CA LEU A 131 9.92 4.74 -0.68
C LEU A 131 11.28 5.25 -1.18
N GLU A 132 11.34 6.43 -1.80
CA GLU A 132 12.60 7.06 -2.20
C GLU A 132 13.54 7.33 -1.01
N LYS A 133 12.97 7.47 0.20
CA LYS A 133 13.74 7.61 1.44
C LYS A 133 14.11 6.27 2.10
N THR A 134 13.64 5.17 1.54
CA THR A 134 13.96 3.81 1.98
C THR A 134 15.05 3.19 1.09
N LYS A 135 15.85 2.30 1.65
CA LYS A 135 16.82 1.53 0.88
C LYS A 135 16.12 0.39 0.15
N ILE A 136 15.71 0.64 -1.09
CA ILE A 136 15.13 -0.40 -1.95
C ILE A 136 16.24 -1.39 -2.36
N PRO A 137 16.05 -2.70 -2.19
CA PRO A 137 17.01 -3.70 -2.65
C PRO A 137 17.13 -3.69 -4.18
N LYS A 138 18.35 -3.88 -4.70
CA LYS A 138 18.64 -3.79 -6.15
C LYS A 138 17.91 -4.83 -7.01
N ASN A 139 17.44 -5.90 -6.42
CA ASN A 139 16.71 -6.97 -7.09
C ASN A 139 15.20 -6.66 -7.26
N PHE A 140 14.72 -5.50 -6.78
CA PHE A 140 13.33 -5.09 -6.93
C PHE A 140 13.17 -4.10 -8.07
N ILE A 141 12.19 -4.37 -8.94
CA ILE A 141 11.65 -3.44 -9.94
C ILE A 141 10.22 -3.11 -9.46
N ILE A 142 9.95 -1.85 -9.19
CA ILE A 142 8.65 -1.41 -8.64
C ILE A 142 7.95 -0.57 -9.70
N ASN A 143 6.75 -0.97 -10.09
CA ASN A 143 5.88 -0.25 -11.00
C ASN A 143 4.73 0.37 -10.20
N PHE A 144 4.57 1.69 -10.30
CA PHE A 144 3.47 2.42 -9.69
C PHE A 144 2.38 2.64 -10.74
N ILE A 145 1.18 2.14 -10.47
CA ILE A 145 0.05 2.11 -11.41
C ILE A 145 -1.10 2.87 -10.77
N ASN A 146 -1.50 4.01 -11.37
CA ASN A 146 -2.64 4.77 -10.89
C ASN A 146 -3.88 4.38 -11.68
N GLU A 147 -4.54 3.34 -11.23
CA GLU A 147 -5.71 2.75 -11.87
C GLU A 147 -6.66 2.19 -10.81
N ASP A 148 -7.91 1.98 -11.18
CA ASP A 148 -8.83 1.18 -10.40
C ASP A 148 -8.53 -0.32 -10.61
N PHE A 149 -7.99 -0.96 -9.57
CA PHE A 149 -7.64 -2.37 -9.63
C PHE A 149 -8.78 -3.25 -10.16
N LEU A 150 -10.03 -2.96 -9.82
CA LEU A 150 -11.14 -3.84 -10.18
C LEU A 150 -11.42 -3.88 -11.68
N ILE A 151 -11.19 -2.78 -12.39
CA ILE A 151 -11.36 -2.70 -13.86
C ILE A 151 -10.04 -2.71 -14.63
N TRP A 152 -8.90 -2.55 -13.92
CA TRP A 152 -7.59 -2.63 -14.54
C TRP A 152 -7.33 -3.99 -15.18
N GLU A 153 -6.76 -4.00 -16.36
CA GLU A 153 -6.40 -5.20 -17.12
C GLU A 153 -4.90 -5.41 -17.13
N ASN A 154 -4.47 -6.67 -17.06
CA ASN A 154 -3.08 -7.06 -17.20
C ASN A 154 -2.97 -8.35 -18.02
N GLU A 155 -1.80 -8.56 -18.64
CA GLU A 155 -1.56 -9.66 -19.59
C GLU A 155 -0.91 -10.90 -18.94
N TYR A 156 -0.55 -10.85 -17.66
CA TYR A 156 0.18 -11.93 -17.00
C TYR A 156 -0.35 -12.24 -15.59
N LEU A 157 0.00 -13.43 -15.12
CA LEU A 157 -0.32 -13.88 -13.77
C LEU A 157 0.81 -13.49 -12.80
N TYR A 158 0.43 -13.24 -11.56
CA TYR A 158 1.33 -13.00 -10.44
C TYR A 158 1.62 -14.29 -9.67
N ASP A 159 2.77 -14.34 -9.03
CA ASP A 159 3.05 -15.39 -8.06
C ASP A 159 2.33 -15.14 -6.73
N LEU A 160 2.14 -13.85 -6.39
CA LEU A 160 1.54 -13.42 -5.13
C LEU A 160 0.73 -12.14 -5.33
N VAL A 161 -0.48 -12.10 -4.78
CA VAL A 161 -1.23 -10.86 -4.47
C VAL A 161 -1.25 -10.68 -2.96
N VAL A 162 -0.81 -9.51 -2.49
CA VAL A 162 -0.75 -9.18 -1.06
C VAL A 162 -1.18 -7.74 -0.84
N GLY A 163 -2.02 -7.49 0.18
CA GLY A 163 -2.47 -6.12 0.46
C GLY A 163 -3.60 -6.06 1.47
N ASN A 164 -4.06 -4.83 1.70
CA ASN A 164 -5.24 -4.53 2.48
C ASN A 164 -6.27 -3.79 1.61
N PRO A 165 -7.17 -4.51 0.93
CA PRO A 165 -8.19 -3.90 0.07
C PRO A 165 -9.12 -2.98 0.85
N PRO A 166 -9.77 -2.01 0.17
CA PRO A 166 -10.75 -1.15 0.79
C PRO A 166 -11.95 -1.95 1.26
N TYR A 167 -12.43 -1.62 2.47
CA TYR A 167 -13.65 -2.17 3.05
C TYR A 167 -14.86 -1.30 2.73
N GLY A 168 -16.02 -1.91 2.75
CA GLY A 168 -17.29 -1.22 2.60
C GLY A 168 -17.98 -1.50 1.27
N LYS A 169 -19.07 -0.79 1.07
CA LYS A 169 -19.99 -1.03 -0.05
C LYS A 169 -19.90 0.09 -1.06
N VAL A 170 -20.07 -0.22 -2.33
CA VAL A 170 -20.35 0.77 -3.37
C VAL A 170 -21.80 1.23 -3.17
N ILE A 171 -21.99 2.49 -2.79
CA ILE A 171 -23.29 3.09 -2.50
C ILE A 171 -23.45 4.35 -3.37
N ASN A 172 -24.62 4.53 -3.96
CA ASN A 172 -24.97 5.69 -4.81
C ASN A 172 -24.14 5.85 -6.11
N GLU A 173 -23.37 4.84 -6.49
CA GLU A 173 -22.55 4.79 -7.70
C GLU A 173 -22.96 3.60 -8.58
N LYS A 174 -24.20 3.65 -9.08
CA LYS A 174 -24.77 2.51 -9.82
C LYS A 174 -23.92 2.09 -11.01
N ASN A 175 -23.45 3.01 -11.82
CA ASN A 175 -22.65 2.71 -13.01
C ASN A 175 -21.32 2.02 -12.65
N LEU A 176 -20.67 2.47 -11.58
CA LEU A 176 -19.44 1.85 -11.07
C LEU A 176 -19.72 0.43 -10.54
N LEU A 177 -20.77 0.27 -9.76
CA LEU A 177 -21.19 -1.05 -9.27
C LEU A 177 -21.53 -2.01 -10.41
N ASP A 178 -22.22 -1.54 -11.43
CA ASP A 178 -22.55 -2.34 -12.61
C ASP A 178 -21.30 -2.77 -13.37
N SER A 179 -20.28 -1.90 -13.48
CA SER A 179 -18.97 -2.24 -14.06
C SER A 179 -18.28 -3.36 -13.27
N TYR A 180 -18.25 -3.28 -11.95
CA TYR A 180 -17.66 -4.33 -11.12
C TYR A 180 -18.43 -5.65 -11.20
N LYS A 181 -19.75 -5.57 -11.19
CA LYS A 181 -20.61 -6.74 -11.37
C LYS A 181 -20.44 -7.37 -12.75
N ALA A 182 -20.20 -6.59 -13.79
CA ALA A 182 -20.02 -7.12 -15.15
C ALA A 182 -18.86 -8.14 -15.23
N ILE A 183 -17.77 -7.89 -14.51
CA ILE A 183 -16.55 -8.72 -14.49
C ILE A 183 -16.50 -9.73 -13.34
N SER A 184 -17.39 -9.62 -12.36
CA SER A 184 -17.49 -10.50 -11.19
C SER A 184 -18.44 -11.69 -11.47
N GLN A 185 -18.19 -12.82 -10.82
CA GLN A 185 -19.13 -13.93 -10.76
C GLN A 185 -20.24 -13.68 -9.73
N ASN A 186 -19.90 -12.99 -8.63
CA ASN A 186 -20.87 -12.64 -7.59
C ASN A 186 -21.62 -11.36 -7.94
N LYS A 187 -22.78 -11.51 -8.59
CA LYS A 187 -23.66 -10.41 -9.02
C LYS A 187 -24.46 -9.79 -7.88
N GLU A 188 -24.58 -10.45 -6.74
CA GLU A 188 -25.42 -10.03 -5.62
C GLU A 188 -24.70 -9.08 -4.65
N THR A 189 -23.35 -9.12 -4.63
CA THR A 189 -22.58 -8.28 -3.73
C THR A 189 -22.48 -6.82 -4.21
N ASN A 190 -22.35 -5.91 -3.27
CA ASN A 190 -21.87 -4.54 -3.48
C ASN A 190 -20.64 -4.23 -2.62
N ASN A 191 -20.05 -5.25 -2.00
CA ASN A 191 -18.91 -5.13 -1.11
C ASN A 191 -17.60 -5.11 -1.91
N LEU A 192 -16.83 -4.03 -1.78
CA LEU A 192 -15.55 -3.86 -2.48
C LEU A 192 -14.58 -5.00 -2.20
N PHE A 193 -14.44 -5.40 -0.94
CA PHE A 193 -13.54 -6.48 -0.55
C PHE A 193 -13.82 -7.80 -1.27
N SER A 194 -15.12 -8.12 -1.49
CA SER A 194 -15.51 -9.32 -2.22
C SER A 194 -15.04 -9.29 -3.68
N PHE A 195 -15.16 -8.13 -4.35
CA PHE A 195 -14.67 -7.95 -5.71
C PHE A 195 -13.14 -8.06 -5.78
N PHE A 196 -12.44 -7.47 -4.81
CA PHE A 196 -10.97 -7.57 -4.73
C PHE A 196 -10.49 -9.01 -4.58
N ILE A 197 -11.08 -9.78 -3.66
CA ILE A 197 -10.74 -11.20 -3.48
C ILE A 197 -10.97 -11.97 -4.79
N GLU A 198 -12.15 -11.81 -5.38
CA GLU A 198 -12.50 -12.55 -6.61
C GLU A 198 -11.50 -12.25 -7.74
N LYS A 199 -11.15 -10.96 -7.93
CA LYS A 199 -10.17 -10.59 -8.95
C LYS A 199 -8.78 -11.12 -8.63
N ALA A 200 -8.34 -11.01 -7.37
CA ALA A 200 -7.05 -11.53 -6.94
C ALA A 200 -6.92 -13.05 -7.18
N MET A 201 -8.00 -13.81 -6.94
CA MET A 201 -8.04 -15.26 -7.22
C MET A 201 -7.84 -15.61 -8.69
N LYS A 202 -8.22 -14.72 -9.60
CA LYS A 202 -8.00 -14.89 -11.05
C LYS A 202 -6.58 -14.55 -11.47
N LEU A 203 -5.87 -13.73 -10.68
CA LEU A 203 -4.58 -13.13 -11.03
C LEU A 203 -3.37 -13.83 -10.40
N ALA A 204 -3.53 -14.59 -9.32
CA ALA A 204 -2.38 -15.15 -8.61
C ALA A 204 -2.63 -16.54 -8.04
N LYS A 205 -1.51 -17.28 -7.91
CA LYS A 205 -1.49 -18.59 -7.25
C LYS A 205 -1.59 -18.47 -5.73
N TYR A 206 -0.95 -17.45 -5.16
CA TYR A 206 -0.97 -17.18 -3.72
C TYR A 206 -1.60 -15.81 -3.46
N ILE A 207 -2.49 -15.76 -2.49
CA ILE A 207 -3.23 -14.55 -2.14
C ILE A 207 -3.17 -14.38 -0.62
N SER A 208 -2.86 -13.18 -0.18
CA SER A 208 -2.88 -12.79 1.23
C SER A 208 -3.45 -11.38 1.35
N LEU A 209 -4.74 -11.30 1.58
CA LEU A 209 -5.48 -10.04 1.77
C LEU A 209 -6.04 -9.98 3.19
N ILE A 210 -6.06 -8.79 3.79
CA ILE A 210 -6.65 -8.54 5.11
C ILE A 210 -8.09 -8.12 4.93
#